data_141a8746bdab8f2dad84a1711b6434d8
#
_entry.id   141a8746bdab8f2dad84a1711b6434d8
#
_cell.length_a   1.000
_cell.length_b   1.000
_cell.length_c   1.000
_cell.angle_alpha   90.00
_cell.angle_beta   90.00
_cell.angle_gamma   90.00
#
_symmetry.space_group_name_H-M   'P 1'
#
loop_
_entity.id
_entity.type
_entity.pdbx_description
1 polymer ?
#
loop_
_entity_poly.entity_id
_entity_poly.type
_entity_poly.pdbx_seq_one_letter_code
_entity_poly.pdbx_strand_id
1 'polypeptide(L)'
;MRPSALVAKKTNMELVNKDFEILTDYILTFHFYKYLNIDLIENWAIELINSGYESEAIYNLACFYKPIDSHEVQPYLEAVLSELNLTTKNKEESQKSHIRYFLNKVAKHDDVRGNLKRMLHLYCDFDVDKDIIDLSVLDDAWDDLIAGQVNWYYKDVSLDTIEQEVIVMAQKWLYEN
;
A
#
# COMPACT_ATOMS: atom_id res chain seq x y z
N MET A 1 17.97 29.18 -18.59
CA MET A 1 17.02 28.54 -17.66
C MET A 1 17.82 27.65 -16.72
N ARG A 2 17.82 27.90 -15.41
CA ARG A 2 18.47 27.01 -14.45
C ARG A 2 17.50 25.85 -14.19
N PRO A 3 17.93 24.57 -14.26
CA PRO A 3 17.09 23.47 -13.82
C PRO A 3 16.67 23.71 -12.36
N SER A 4 15.40 23.48 -12.04
CA SER A 4 14.91 23.68 -10.68
C SER A 4 15.73 22.79 -9.73
N ALA A 5 15.96 23.25 -8.50
CA ALA A 5 16.70 22.50 -7.48
C ALA A 5 16.13 21.09 -7.22
N LEU A 6 14.86 20.88 -7.55
CA LEU A 6 14.18 19.56 -7.50
C LEU A 6 14.78 18.53 -8.47
N VAL A 7 15.15 18.95 -9.71
CA VAL A 7 15.73 18.03 -10.70
C VAL A 7 17.15 17.59 -10.29
N ALA A 8 17.90 18.44 -9.61
CA ALA A 8 19.24 18.10 -9.11
C ALA A 8 19.21 17.14 -7.90
N LYS A 9 18.13 17.15 -7.09
CA LYS A 9 17.97 16.23 -5.94
C LYS A 9 17.48 14.83 -6.35
N LYS A 10 16.89 14.68 -7.54
CA LYS A 10 16.44 13.38 -8.06
C LYS A 10 17.58 12.37 -8.24
N THR A 11 18.82 12.83 -8.41
CA THR A 11 20.01 11.97 -8.56
C THR A 11 20.49 11.37 -7.23
N ASN A 12 20.07 11.91 -6.07
CA ASN A 12 20.40 11.37 -4.75
C ASN A 12 19.32 10.43 -4.19
N MET A 13 18.25 10.15 -4.96
CA MET A 13 17.13 9.28 -4.58
C MET A 13 17.46 7.78 -4.63
N GLU A 14 18.66 7.38 -5.03
CA GLU A 14 19.08 5.96 -5.07
C GLU A 14 19.19 5.29 -3.70
N LEU A 15 19.00 6.05 -2.60
CA LEU A 15 18.97 5.55 -1.22
C LEU A 15 17.58 5.65 -0.56
N VAL A 16 16.53 5.90 -1.34
CA VAL A 16 15.16 5.88 -0.81
C VAL A 16 14.85 4.45 -0.35
N ASN A 17 14.50 4.32 0.91
CA ASN A 17 14.07 3.08 1.51
C ASN A 17 12.98 2.42 0.61
N LYS A 18 13.15 1.16 0.25
CA LYS A 18 12.20 0.38 -0.57
C LYS A 18 10.75 0.49 -0.09
N ASP A 19 10.55 0.68 1.20
CA ASP A 19 9.23 0.89 1.79
C ASP A 19 8.59 2.20 1.37
N PHE A 20 9.40 3.25 1.25
CA PHE A 20 8.92 4.54 0.78
C PHE A 20 8.54 4.51 -0.70
N GLU A 21 9.28 3.74 -1.52
CA GLU A 21 8.90 3.51 -2.92
C GLU A 21 7.55 2.78 -3.02
N ILE A 22 7.37 1.71 -2.24
CA ILE A 22 6.12 0.95 -2.18
C ILE A 22 4.96 1.83 -1.68
N LEU A 23 5.19 2.68 -0.68
CA LEU A 23 4.20 3.63 -0.19
C LEU A 23 3.86 4.66 -1.28
N THR A 24 4.87 5.23 -1.96
CA THR A 24 4.66 6.18 -3.06
C THR A 24 3.82 5.54 -4.17
N ASP A 25 4.17 4.33 -4.59
CA ASP A 25 3.43 3.55 -5.57
C ASP A 25 1.96 3.34 -5.17
N TYR A 26 1.71 3.14 -3.88
CA TYR A 26 0.35 3.00 -3.36
C TYR A 26 -0.39 4.34 -3.33
N ILE A 27 0.25 5.45 -2.96
CA ILE A 27 -0.35 6.79 -3.01
C ILE A 27 -0.77 7.16 -4.45
N LEU A 28 -0.02 6.74 -5.47
CA LEU A 28 -0.37 6.98 -6.88
C LEU A 28 -1.65 6.26 -7.33
N THR A 29 -2.21 5.37 -6.51
CA THR A 29 -3.50 4.69 -6.77
C THR A 29 -4.73 5.49 -6.32
N PHE A 30 -4.55 6.66 -5.72
CA PHE A 30 -5.60 7.45 -5.07
C PHE A 30 -6.87 7.69 -5.91
N HIS A 31 -6.73 7.85 -7.22
CA HIS A 31 -7.89 8.07 -8.10
C HIS A 31 -8.83 6.85 -8.21
N PHE A 32 -8.30 5.65 -8.03
CA PHE A 32 -9.09 4.41 -8.12
C PHE A 32 -9.61 3.97 -6.76
N TYR A 33 -8.83 4.18 -5.70
CA TYR A 33 -9.17 3.73 -4.36
C TYR A 33 -9.51 4.91 -3.45
N LYS A 34 -10.76 5.37 -3.53
CA LYS A 34 -11.31 6.44 -2.66
C LYS A 34 -11.23 6.15 -1.16
N TYR A 35 -10.89 4.91 -0.80
CA TYR A 35 -10.71 4.41 0.57
C TYR A 35 -9.25 4.37 1.01
N LEU A 36 -8.36 5.00 0.26
CA LEU A 36 -6.97 5.16 0.70
C LEU A 36 -7.00 5.82 2.07
N ASN A 37 -6.36 5.18 3.05
CA ASN A 37 -6.26 5.77 4.37
C ASN A 37 -5.52 7.11 4.27
N ILE A 38 -6.22 8.20 4.57
CA ILE A 38 -5.70 9.56 4.44
C ILE A 38 -4.47 9.77 5.34
N ASP A 39 -4.40 9.08 6.48
CA ASP A 39 -3.23 9.09 7.35
C ASP A 39 -1.94 8.65 6.61
N LEU A 40 -2.07 7.82 5.57
CA LEU A 40 -0.92 7.43 4.75
C LEU A 40 -0.44 8.56 3.85
N ILE A 41 -1.32 9.43 3.39
CA ILE A 41 -0.96 10.61 2.57
C ILE A 41 -0.19 11.62 3.43
N GLU A 42 -0.64 11.88 4.65
CA GLU A 42 0.09 12.72 5.61
C GLU A 42 1.48 12.14 5.91
N ASN A 43 1.56 10.85 6.26
CA ASN A 43 2.82 10.18 6.53
C ASN A 43 3.77 10.21 5.31
N TRP A 44 3.24 10.02 4.10
CA TRP A 44 4.01 10.12 2.87
C TRP A 44 4.59 11.52 2.66
N ALA A 45 3.80 12.58 2.93
CA ALA A 45 4.27 13.96 2.86
C ALA A 45 5.36 14.23 3.89
N ILE A 46 5.25 13.71 5.12
CA ILE A 46 6.29 13.80 6.14
C ILE A 46 7.58 13.10 5.69
N GLU A 47 7.47 11.91 5.09
CA GLU A 47 8.64 11.19 4.56
C GLU A 47 9.30 11.93 3.38
N LEU A 48 8.53 12.64 2.55
CA LEU A 48 9.09 13.54 1.53
C LEU A 48 9.93 14.64 2.18
N ILE A 49 9.43 15.28 3.25
CA ILE A 49 10.17 16.31 3.99
C ILE A 49 11.47 15.71 4.58
N ASN A 50 11.39 14.57 5.22
CA ASN A 50 12.54 13.86 5.79
C ASN A 50 13.57 13.49 4.72
N SER A 51 13.11 13.23 3.50
CA SER A 51 13.97 12.97 2.33
C SER A 51 14.54 14.25 1.69
N GLY A 52 14.25 15.42 2.26
CA GLY A 52 14.77 16.71 1.84
C GLY A 52 14.01 17.37 0.69
N TYR A 53 12.77 16.95 0.43
CA TYR A 53 11.87 17.67 -0.47
C TYR A 53 11.21 18.82 0.30
N GLU A 54 11.28 20.02 -0.28
CA GLU A 54 10.75 21.23 0.34
C GLU A 54 9.89 21.97 -0.66
N SER A 55 8.58 22.04 -0.40
CA SER A 55 7.64 22.89 -1.13
C SER A 55 6.45 23.25 -0.25
N GLU A 56 5.76 24.34 -0.60
CA GLU A 56 4.55 24.76 0.11
C GLU A 56 3.46 23.67 0.02
N ALA A 57 3.32 23.02 -1.13
CA ALA A 57 2.34 21.96 -1.31
C ALA A 57 2.62 20.74 -0.40
N ILE A 58 3.90 20.32 -0.28
CA ILE A 58 4.28 19.21 0.60
C ILE A 58 4.03 19.58 2.08
N TYR A 59 4.39 20.79 2.50
CA TYR A 59 4.14 21.25 3.87
C TYR A 59 2.65 21.32 4.18
N ASN A 60 1.84 21.84 3.26
CA ASN A 60 0.39 21.89 3.42
C ASN A 60 -0.18 20.47 3.55
N LEU A 61 0.29 19.51 2.74
CA LEU A 61 -0.16 18.12 2.79
C LEU A 61 0.24 17.42 4.09
N ALA A 62 1.39 17.74 4.66
CA ALA A 62 1.87 17.19 5.93
C ALA A 62 1.21 17.80 7.18
N CYS A 63 0.50 18.91 7.03
CA CYS A 63 -0.10 19.67 8.15
C CYS A 63 -1.61 19.48 8.32
N PHE A 64 -2.20 18.50 7.64
CA PHE A 64 -3.64 18.25 7.79
C PHE A 64 -4.00 17.78 9.22
N TYR A 65 -5.04 18.38 9.80
CA TYR A 65 -5.56 18.00 11.11
C TYR A 65 -6.65 16.92 10.98
N LYS A 66 -6.60 15.93 11.84
CA LYS A 66 -7.61 14.85 11.89
C LYS A 66 -8.91 15.33 12.56
N PRO A 67 -10.10 14.88 12.11
CA PRO A 67 -10.33 13.97 10.99
C PRO A 67 -10.17 14.67 9.64
N ILE A 68 -9.48 14.03 8.69
CA ILE A 68 -9.21 14.59 7.37
C ILE A 68 -10.30 14.14 6.40
N ASP A 69 -10.89 15.08 5.63
CA ASP A 69 -11.80 14.77 4.53
C ASP A 69 -11.01 14.51 3.25
N SER A 70 -11.35 13.41 2.57
CA SER A 70 -10.71 13.02 1.31
C SER A 70 -10.84 14.09 0.21
N HIS A 71 -11.94 14.82 0.18
CA HIS A 71 -12.16 15.90 -0.78
C HIS A 71 -11.27 17.12 -0.50
N GLU A 72 -10.96 17.37 0.77
CA GLU A 72 -10.09 18.49 1.16
C GLU A 72 -8.62 18.19 0.83
N VAL A 73 -8.18 16.93 0.98
CA VAL A 73 -6.79 16.51 0.72
C VAL A 73 -6.47 16.45 -0.77
N GLN A 74 -7.44 16.08 -1.61
CA GLN A 74 -7.20 15.82 -3.02
C GLN A 74 -6.46 16.95 -3.76
N PRO A 75 -6.84 18.23 -3.66
CA PRO A 75 -6.15 19.31 -4.37
C PRO A 75 -4.68 19.47 -3.95
N TYR A 76 -4.37 19.24 -2.69
CA TYR A 76 -2.99 19.34 -2.19
C TYR A 76 -2.15 18.15 -2.64
N LEU A 77 -2.73 16.95 -2.64
CA LEU A 77 -2.06 15.76 -3.18
C LEU A 77 -1.75 15.95 -4.67
N GLU A 78 -2.72 16.41 -5.46
CA GLU A 78 -2.52 16.67 -6.90
C GLU A 78 -1.42 17.72 -7.14
N ALA A 79 -1.35 18.77 -6.32
CA ALA A 79 -0.29 19.76 -6.38
C ALA A 79 1.09 19.14 -6.13
N VAL A 80 1.24 18.31 -5.08
CA VAL A 80 2.50 17.61 -4.78
C VAL A 80 2.88 16.66 -5.91
N LEU A 81 1.94 15.86 -6.43
CA LEU A 81 2.19 14.94 -7.54
C LEU A 81 2.69 15.70 -8.78
N SER A 82 2.06 16.85 -9.08
CA SER A 82 2.46 17.70 -10.20
C SER A 82 3.87 18.26 -10.01
N GLU A 83 4.22 18.76 -8.84
CA GLU A 83 5.56 19.29 -8.53
C GLU A 83 6.65 18.22 -8.63
N LEU A 84 6.34 16.99 -8.20
CA LEU A 84 7.25 15.85 -8.26
C LEU A 84 7.29 15.19 -9.64
N ASN A 85 6.46 15.62 -10.60
CA ASN A 85 6.25 14.99 -11.92
C ASN A 85 5.85 13.51 -11.78
N LEU A 86 5.05 13.19 -10.78
CA LEU A 86 4.48 11.87 -10.59
C LEU A 86 3.12 11.78 -11.29
N THR A 87 2.88 10.68 -11.98
CA THR A 87 1.61 10.41 -12.67
C THR A 87 0.83 9.34 -11.92
N THR A 88 -0.47 9.51 -11.83
CA THR A 88 -1.36 8.50 -11.28
C THR A 88 -1.34 7.23 -12.14
N LYS A 89 -1.50 6.09 -11.50
CA LYS A 89 -1.47 4.77 -12.14
C LYS A 89 -2.81 4.47 -12.83
N ASN A 90 -2.77 3.66 -13.88
CA ASN A 90 -3.98 3.07 -14.46
C ASN A 90 -4.57 1.99 -13.53
N LYS A 91 -5.72 1.40 -13.90
CA LYS A 91 -6.42 0.42 -13.05
C LYS A 91 -5.55 -0.78 -12.71
N GLU A 92 -4.91 -1.41 -13.70
CA GLU A 92 -4.10 -2.61 -13.51
C GLU A 92 -2.86 -2.34 -12.64
N GLU A 93 -2.16 -1.25 -12.91
CA GLU A 93 -1.02 -0.81 -12.10
C GLU A 93 -1.43 -0.48 -10.66
N SER A 94 -2.62 0.13 -10.49
CA SER A 94 -3.16 0.45 -9.18
C SER A 94 -3.47 -0.81 -8.37
N GLN A 95 -4.03 -1.84 -9.00
CA GLN A 95 -4.28 -3.13 -8.38
C GLN A 95 -2.98 -3.77 -7.89
N LYS A 96 -1.96 -3.86 -8.76
CA LYS A 96 -0.65 -4.40 -8.39
C LYS A 96 0.00 -3.64 -7.25
N SER A 97 -0.08 -2.31 -7.26
CA SER A 97 0.48 -1.47 -6.19
C SER A 97 -0.25 -1.65 -4.86
N HIS A 98 -1.59 -1.80 -4.88
CA HIS A 98 -2.39 -2.09 -3.70
C HIS A 98 -1.99 -3.43 -3.09
N ILE A 99 -1.95 -4.49 -3.89
CA ILE A 99 -1.55 -5.83 -3.44
C ILE A 99 -0.13 -5.78 -2.86
N ARG A 100 0.83 -5.19 -3.60
CA ARG A 100 2.23 -5.08 -3.16
C ARG A 100 2.37 -4.35 -1.83
N TYR A 101 1.64 -3.26 -1.62
CA TYR A 101 1.68 -2.50 -0.39
C TYR A 101 1.28 -3.33 0.83
N PHE A 102 0.14 -4.02 0.76
CA PHE A 102 -0.35 -4.82 1.89
C PHE A 102 0.46 -6.10 2.09
N LEU A 103 0.85 -6.80 1.01
CA LEU A 103 1.70 -7.99 1.13
C LEU A 103 3.10 -7.65 1.67
N ASN A 104 3.64 -6.46 1.39
CA ASN A 104 4.88 -6.01 2.02
C ASN A 104 4.75 -5.87 3.54
N LYS A 105 3.60 -5.40 4.03
CA LYS A 105 3.31 -5.33 5.48
C LYS A 105 3.15 -6.73 6.08
N VAL A 106 2.40 -7.59 5.43
CA VAL A 106 2.22 -9.00 5.82
C VAL A 106 3.59 -9.70 5.92
N ALA A 107 4.42 -9.59 4.89
CA ALA A 107 5.75 -10.20 4.86
C ALA A 107 6.71 -9.70 5.96
N LYS A 108 6.42 -8.53 6.53
CA LYS A 108 7.13 -7.93 7.68
C LYS A 108 6.50 -8.22 9.03
N HIS A 109 5.52 -9.07 9.09
CA HIS A 109 4.78 -9.42 10.30
C HIS A 109 4.03 -8.21 10.94
N ASP A 110 3.67 -7.19 10.14
CA ASP A 110 2.89 -6.04 10.57
C ASP A 110 1.40 -6.34 10.42
N ASP A 111 0.67 -6.51 11.53
CA ASP A 111 -0.79 -6.79 11.56
C ASP A 111 -1.21 -7.73 10.41
N VAL A 112 -0.63 -8.94 10.37
CA VAL A 112 -0.72 -9.89 9.25
C VAL A 112 -2.16 -10.07 8.79
N ARG A 113 -3.05 -10.44 9.72
CA ARG A 113 -4.46 -10.68 9.40
C ARG A 113 -5.19 -9.41 8.98
N GLY A 114 -4.96 -8.29 9.66
CA GLY A 114 -5.58 -7.02 9.32
C GLY A 114 -5.16 -6.52 7.95
N ASN A 115 -3.88 -6.65 7.59
CA ASN A 115 -3.38 -6.24 6.28
C ASN A 115 -3.82 -7.19 5.17
N LEU A 116 -3.94 -8.50 5.43
CA LEU A 116 -4.53 -9.45 4.50
C LEU A 116 -5.99 -9.08 4.19
N LYS A 117 -6.81 -8.81 5.20
CA LYS A 117 -8.21 -8.39 5.02
C LYS A 117 -8.34 -7.06 4.27
N ARG A 118 -7.49 -6.08 4.56
CA ARG A 118 -7.47 -4.78 3.84
C ARG A 118 -7.11 -4.97 2.37
N MET A 119 -6.16 -5.86 2.06
CA MET A 119 -5.82 -6.21 0.68
C MET A 119 -7.02 -6.83 -0.04
N LEU A 120 -7.66 -7.81 0.59
CA LEU A 120 -8.76 -8.57 0.02
C LEU A 120 -10.07 -7.78 -0.05
N HIS A 121 -10.22 -6.67 0.69
CA HIS A 121 -11.43 -5.84 0.67
C HIS A 121 -11.80 -5.35 -0.74
N LEU A 122 -10.82 -5.16 -1.61
CA LEU A 122 -11.01 -4.76 -3.00
C LEU A 122 -10.96 -5.95 -3.98
N TYR A 123 -10.97 -7.19 -3.46
CA TYR A 123 -10.83 -8.41 -4.24
C TYR A 123 -11.85 -8.54 -5.38
N CYS A 124 -13.09 -8.12 -5.14
CA CYS A 124 -14.16 -8.21 -6.16
C CYS A 124 -13.90 -7.33 -7.40
N ASP A 125 -12.97 -6.38 -7.32
CA ASP A 125 -12.64 -5.46 -8.42
C ASP A 125 -11.44 -5.95 -9.25
N PHE A 126 -10.84 -7.09 -8.88
CA PHE A 126 -9.63 -7.60 -9.51
C PHE A 126 -9.91 -8.66 -10.59
N ASP A 127 -9.22 -8.58 -11.72
CA ASP A 127 -8.92 -9.75 -12.55
C ASP A 127 -7.82 -10.54 -11.84
N VAL A 128 -8.19 -11.63 -11.18
CA VAL A 128 -7.42 -12.16 -10.06
C VAL A 128 -6.40 -13.19 -10.50
N ASP A 129 -5.16 -12.93 -10.13
CA ASP A 129 -4.07 -13.90 -10.09
C ASP A 129 -4.39 -15.07 -9.14
N LYS A 130 -3.94 -16.28 -9.48
CA LYS A 130 -4.16 -17.51 -8.68
C LYS A 130 -3.65 -17.36 -7.25
N ASP A 131 -2.49 -16.73 -7.05
CA ASP A 131 -1.90 -16.58 -5.71
C ASP A 131 -2.77 -15.69 -4.80
N ILE A 132 -3.49 -14.72 -5.37
CA ILE A 132 -4.44 -13.90 -4.61
C ILE A 132 -5.70 -14.69 -4.25
N ILE A 133 -6.15 -15.59 -5.13
CA ILE A 133 -7.24 -16.54 -4.82
C ILE A 133 -6.83 -17.41 -3.63
N ASP A 134 -5.63 -17.97 -3.66
CA ASP A 134 -5.13 -18.83 -2.59
C ASP A 134 -5.01 -18.06 -1.25
N LEU A 135 -4.60 -16.78 -1.27
CA LEU A 135 -4.61 -15.91 -0.09
C LEU A 135 -6.03 -15.62 0.42
N SER A 136 -7.02 -15.49 -0.47
CA SER A 136 -8.43 -15.32 -0.09
C SER A 136 -8.97 -16.57 0.61
N VAL A 137 -8.64 -17.74 0.08
CA VAL A 137 -9.03 -19.04 0.69
C VAL A 137 -8.36 -19.24 2.05
N LEU A 138 -7.13 -18.75 2.22
CA LEU A 138 -6.46 -18.74 3.54
C LEU A 138 -7.14 -17.79 4.54
N ASP A 139 -7.64 -16.62 4.10
CA ASP A 139 -8.38 -15.71 4.99
C ASP A 139 -9.70 -16.35 5.44
N ASP A 140 -10.45 -17.00 4.54
CA ASP A 140 -11.65 -17.76 4.89
C ASP A 140 -11.34 -18.91 5.86
N ALA A 141 -10.26 -19.66 5.61
CA ALA A 141 -9.79 -20.70 6.51
C ALA A 141 -9.43 -20.18 7.89
N TRP A 142 -8.83 -18.98 7.97
CA TRP A 142 -8.50 -18.34 9.24
C TRP A 142 -9.75 -17.96 10.02
N ASP A 143 -10.77 -17.43 9.34
CA ASP A 143 -12.06 -17.10 9.97
C ASP A 143 -12.76 -18.35 10.49
N ASP A 144 -12.78 -19.47 9.73
CA ASP A 144 -13.31 -20.77 10.16
C ASP A 144 -12.61 -21.30 11.41
N LEU A 145 -11.29 -21.27 11.44
CA LEU A 145 -10.49 -21.72 12.57
C LEU A 145 -10.78 -20.91 13.84
N ILE A 146 -10.92 -19.58 13.73
CA ILE A 146 -11.28 -18.71 14.86
C ILE A 146 -12.68 -19.01 15.37
N ALA A 147 -13.63 -19.30 14.46
CA ALA A 147 -14.98 -19.68 14.79
C ALA A 147 -15.09 -21.11 15.37
N GLY A 148 -13.99 -21.86 15.44
CA GLY A 148 -13.97 -23.27 15.87
C GLY A 148 -14.64 -24.21 14.86
N GLN A 149 -14.73 -23.79 13.60
CA GLN A 149 -15.30 -24.57 12.49
C GLN A 149 -14.22 -25.43 11.81
N VAL A 150 -14.68 -26.42 11.04
CA VAL A 150 -13.78 -27.28 10.27
C VAL A 150 -13.36 -26.54 9.00
N ASN A 151 -12.06 -26.24 8.91
CA ASN A 151 -11.47 -25.74 7.68
C ASN A 151 -11.40 -26.86 6.63
N TRP A 152 -12.16 -26.73 5.55
CA TRP A 152 -12.25 -27.72 4.47
C TRP A 152 -11.21 -27.53 3.37
N TYR A 153 -10.66 -26.32 3.24
CA TYR A 153 -9.82 -25.91 2.11
C TYR A 153 -8.32 -26.15 2.39
N TYR A 154 -7.88 -25.91 3.64
CA TYR A 154 -6.49 -26.06 4.06
C TYR A 154 -6.40 -27.01 5.26
N LYS A 155 -6.38 -28.33 4.98
CA LYS A 155 -6.48 -29.37 6.02
C LYS A 155 -5.29 -29.41 6.99
N ASP A 156 -4.15 -28.91 6.57
CA ASP A 156 -2.89 -28.98 7.33
C ASP A 156 -2.57 -27.68 8.09
N VAL A 157 -3.46 -26.68 8.09
CA VAL A 157 -3.31 -25.44 8.84
C VAL A 157 -4.13 -25.42 10.11
N SER A 158 -3.55 -24.84 11.15
CA SER A 158 -4.16 -24.61 12.47
C SER A 158 -4.04 -23.13 12.83
N LEU A 159 -4.68 -22.69 13.93
CA LEU A 159 -4.51 -21.33 14.46
C LEU A 159 -3.05 -20.98 14.73
N ASP A 160 -2.22 -21.95 15.08
CA ASP A 160 -0.80 -21.74 15.39
C ASP A 160 0.07 -21.62 14.13
N THR A 161 -0.41 -22.06 12.97
CA THR A 161 0.41 -22.14 11.74
C THR A 161 -0.08 -21.26 10.61
N ILE A 162 -1.36 -20.86 10.62
CA ILE A 162 -1.99 -20.15 9.49
C ILE A 162 -1.36 -18.78 9.21
N GLU A 163 -0.98 -18.05 10.25
CA GLU A 163 -0.29 -16.78 10.09
C GLU A 163 1.03 -16.92 9.34
N GLN A 164 1.81 -17.95 9.69
CA GLN A 164 3.08 -18.23 9.01
C GLN A 164 2.87 -18.62 7.55
N GLU A 165 1.81 -19.38 7.25
CA GLU A 165 1.48 -19.76 5.87
C GLU A 165 1.14 -18.53 5.02
N VAL A 166 0.34 -17.61 5.54
CA VAL A 166 0.01 -16.33 4.89
C VAL A 166 1.27 -15.51 4.62
N ILE A 167 2.20 -15.45 5.59
CA ILE A 167 3.48 -14.73 5.43
C ILE A 167 4.33 -15.34 4.32
N VAL A 168 4.44 -16.67 4.29
CA VAL A 168 5.21 -17.39 3.24
C VAL A 168 4.63 -17.11 1.85
N MET A 169 3.31 -17.14 1.71
CA MET A 169 2.66 -16.82 0.43
C MET A 169 2.85 -15.36 0.03
N ALA A 170 2.78 -14.43 0.98
CA ALA A 170 3.05 -13.02 0.71
C ALA A 170 4.48 -12.79 0.23
N GLN A 171 5.46 -13.42 0.88
CA GLN A 171 6.87 -13.36 0.48
C GLN A 171 7.11 -13.94 -0.91
N LYS A 172 6.48 -15.08 -1.22
CA LYS A 172 6.54 -15.71 -2.55
C LYS A 172 6.02 -14.74 -3.61
N TRP A 173 4.82 -14.19 -3.42
CA TRP A 173 4.23 -13.25 -4.37
C TRP A 173 5.12 -12.02 -4.62
N LEU A 174 5.67 -11.43 -3.55
CA LEU A 174 6.58 -10.27 -3.64
C LEU A 174 7.89 -10.57 -4.36
N TYR A 175 8.32 -11.83 -4.35
CA TYR A 175 9.52 -12.27 -5.06
C TYR A 175 9.25 -12.46 -6.57
N GLU A 176 8.05 -12.93 -6.92
CA GLU A 176 7.67 -13.27 -8.30
C GLU A 176 7.15 -12.06 -9.10
N ASN A 177 6.71 -10.97 -8.42
CA ASN A 177 6.08 -9.77 -8.99
C ASN A 177 6.81 -8.47 -8.62
#